data_42390c6a05a574fe1d9bea02851b8494
#
_entry.id   42390c6a05a574fe1d9bea02851b8494
#
_cell.length_a   1.000
_cell.length_b   1.000
_cell.length_c   1.000
_cell.angle_alpha   90.00
_cell.angle_beta   90.00
_cell.angle_gamma   90.00
#
_symmetry.space_group_name_H-M   'P 1'
#
loop_
_entity.id
_entity.type
_entity.pdbx_description
1 polymer ?
#
loop_
_entity_poly.entity_id
_entity_poly.type
_entity_poly.pdbx_seq_one_letter_code
_entity_poly.pdbx_strand_id
1 'polypeptide(L)'
;YEVAEESLVKEYNAKHGTGYLPFNAQNAKINTPQAVIEAGATHAKPVVLTLSGLNSLEAGKSYILPVRVKSSSVPTVAGEDIEYVILAKPILINKVGTFTSHYISVKFPAGTFFKSFTYEALVYSSGWGSNNTIMGCEGIMILRVGDEGGGISRGILQIAGNQHYESPDKLPANQWCHVAITYDQPSGKTVLYLNGAKWAESTWNIAGFDPNKDVGFNIGKLAGFPWGERPFYGYMSEMRVWSVARTEKQIKQFMLGVDPKSDGLELYYKLDGSEKVEGNIIKDAAKNLDGKTNGINITTLDEPISIKYFLRVI
;
A
#
# COMPACT_ATOMS: atom_id res chain seq x y z
N TYR A 1 19.28 23.12 19.52
CA TYR A 1 18.36 22.08 19.07
C TYR A 1 17.46 21.64 20.22
N GLU A 2 16.20 21.48 19.96
CA GLU A 2 15.20 20.99 20.93
C GLU A 2 14.16 20.12 20.24
N VAL A 3 13.52 19.20 20.97
CA VAL A 3 12.32 18.53 20.50
C VAL A 3 11.20 19.57 20.47
N ALA A 4 10.58 19.74 19.33
CA ALA A 4 9.54 20.73 19.13
C ALA A 4 8.15 20.23 19.55
N GLU A 5 7.18 21.13 19.56
CA GLU A 5 5.80 20.87 19.98
C GLU A 5 5.07 19.85 19.08
N GLU A 6 4.27 19.00 19.69
CA GLU A 6 3.49 17.94 19.01
C GLU A 6 2.46 18.49 18.00
N SER A 7 2.02 19.73 18.17
CA SER A 7 1.07 20.40 17.24
C SER A 7 1.59 20.39 15.80
N LEU A 8 2.91 20.49 15.61
CA LEU A 8 3.56 20.44 14.29
C LEU A 8 3.32 19.11 13.54
N VAL A 9 3.04 18.02 14.25
CA VAL A 9 2.68 16.75 13.62
C VAL A 9 1.37 16.85 12.85
N LYS A 10 0.37 17.52 13.43
CA LYS A 10 -0.93 17.76 12.77
C LYS A 10 -0.76 18.66 11.54
N GLU A 11 0.03 19.70 11.65
CA GLU A 11 0.34 20.63 10.55
C GLU A 11 1.06 19.89 9.41
N TYR A 12 2.08 19.07 9.76
CA TYR A 12 2.79 18.24 8.78
C TYR A 12 1.84 17.29 8.06
N ASN A 13 0.99 16.57 8.81
CA ASN A 13 0.02 15.63 8.25
C ASN A 13 -0.96 16.33 7.29
N ALA A 14 -1.50 17.48 7.69
CA ALA A 14 -2.40 18.26 6.84
C ALA A 14 -1.72 18.74 5.55
N LYS A 15 -0.50 19.27 5.67
CA LYS A 15 0.29 19.78 4.53
C LYS A 15 0.68 18.69 3.53
N HIS A 16 0.98 17.49 4.03
CA HIS A 16 1.56 16.41 3.22
C HIS A 16 0.59 15.25 2.95
N GLY A 17 -0.66 15.31 3.45
CA GLY A 17 -1.64 14.24 3.28
C GLY A 17 -1.20 12.91 3.93
N THR A 18 -0.53 13.01 5.10
CA THR A 18 -0.02 11.86 5.84
C THR A 18 -0.79 11.62 7.13
N GLY A 19 -0.62 10.45 7.76
CA GLY A 19 -1.25 10.08 9.02
C GLY A 19 -0.23 9.67 10.08
N TYR A 20 0.89 10.40 10.20
CA TYR A 20 1.90 10.10 11.21
C TYR A 20 1.38 10.34 12.62
N LEU A 21 1.72 9.43 13.53
CA LEU A 21 1.52 9.59 14.97
C LEU A 21 2.68 10.36 15.58
N PRO A 22 2.46 11.15 16.64
CA PRO A 22 3.55 11.76 17.36
C PRO A 22 4.43 10.70 18.04
N PHE A 23 5.75 10.81 17.88
CA PHE A 23 6.68 10.03 18.65
C PHE A 23 6.83 10.64 20.06
N ASN A 24 6.82 9.80 21.09
CA ASN A 24 6.93 10.29 22.47
C ASN A 24 8.26 11.02 22.70
N ALA A 25 8.18 12.32 22.96
CA ALA A 25 9.34 13.19 23.19
C ALA A 25 10.24 12.74 24.34
N GLN A 26 9.69 12.04 25.35
CA GLN A 26 10.48 11.49 26.47
C GLN A 26 11.45 10.39 26.03
N ASN A 27 11.20 9.77 24.89
CA ASN A 27 12.06 8.75 24.28
C ASN A 27 13.14 9.34 23.37
N ALA A 28 13.23 10.68 23.28
CA ALA A 28 14.18 11.39 22.44
C ALA A 28 15.14 12.21 23.31
N LYS A 29 16.44 12.03 23.11
CA LYS A 29 17.48 12.79 23.82
C LYS A 29 18.45 13.40 22.81
N ILE A 30 18.56 14.72 22.84
CA ILE A 30 19.60 15.44 22.10
C ILE A 30 20.82 15.54 23.00
N ASN A 31 21.91 14.83 22.64
CA ASN A 31 23.08 14.68 23.50
C ASN A 31 23.88 15.97 23.63
N THR A 32 23.96 16.75 22.53
CA THR A 32 24.62 18.05 22.47
C THR A 32 23.64 19.07 21.86
N PRO A 33 22.78 19.70 22.69
CA PRO A 33 21.73 20.57 22.17
C PRO A 33 22.26 21.90 21.57
N GLN A 34 23.53 22.20 21.79
CA GLN A 34 24.19 23.38 21.21
C GLN A 34 25.25 22.99 20.21
N ALA A 35 25.33 23.70 19.09
CA ALA A 35 26.34 23.56 18.09
C ALA A 35 26.84 24.96 17.66
N VAL A 36 28.14 25.07 17.38
CA VAL A 36 28.78 26.30 16.96
C VAL A 36 29.38 26.10 15.57
N ILE A 37 29.12 27.06 14.67
CA ILE A 37 29.84 27.16 13.40
C ILE A 37 31.05 28.09 13.67
N GLU A 38 32.23 27.50 13.66
CA GLU A 38 33.45 28.25 13.90
C GLU A 38 33.72 29.25 12.77
N ALA A 39 34.47 30.31 13.07
CA ALA A 39 34.81 31.31 12.08
C ALA A 39 35.56 30.68 10.89
N GLY A 40 35.03 30.92 9.66
CA GLY A 40 35.54 30.33 8.42
C GLY A 40 35.03 28.92 8.09
N ALA A 41 34.24 28.29 8.97
CA ALA A 41 33.57 27.02 8.70
C ALA A 41 32.21 27.25 8.04
N THR A 42 31.75 26.28 7.24
CA THR A 42 30.43 26.29 6.59
C THR A 42 29.38 25.44 7.34
N HIS A 43 29.78 24.65 8.35
CA HIS A 43 28.90 23.78 9.11
C HIS A 43 29.42 23.57 10.54
N ALA A 44 28.53 23.24 11.44
CA ALA A 44 28.84 22.85 12.79
C ALA A 44 29.19 21.36 12.88
N LYS A 45 29.72 20.92 14.03
CA LYS A 45 29.82 19.49 14.33
C LYS A 45 28.41 18.87 14.41
N PRO A 46 28.24 17.60 13.98
CA PRO A 46 26.96 16.92 14.04
C PRO A 46 26.36 16.90 15.44
N VAL A 47 25.08 17.16 15.54
CA VAL A 47 24.27 16.96 16.77
C VAL A 47 23.72 15.56 16.76
N VAL A 48 23.83 14.86 17.88
CA VAL A 48 23.38 13.47 18.02
C VAL A 48 22.03 13.41 18.72
N LEU A 49 21.03 12.91 18.03
CA LEU A 49 19.74 12.55 18.57
C LEU A 49 19.72 11.05 18.91
N THR A 50 19.54 10.72 20.19
CA THR A 50 19.38 9.33 20.66
C THR A 50 17.92 9.04 20.88
N LEU A 51 17.42 7.96 20.30
CA LEU A 51 16.04 7.50 20.41
C LEU A 51 15.98 6.18 21.18
N SER A 52 14.99 6.08 22.06
CA SER A 52 14.69 4.87 22.85
C SER A 52 13.24 4.42 22.61
N GLY A 53 12.85 3.28 23.16
CA GLY A 53 11.47 2.79 23.06
C GLY A 53 11.05 2.35 21.65
N LEU A 54 11.97 2.18 20.69
CA LEU A 54 11.64 1.83 19.30
C LEU A 54 10.95 0.46 19.17
N ASN A 55 11.19 -0.46 20.11
CA ASN A 55 10.56 -1.78 20.14
C ASN A 55 9.06 -1.72 20.46
N SER A 56 8.60 -0.66 21.13
CA SER A 56 7.19 -0.46 21.48
C SER A 56 6.36 0.16 20.34
N LEU A 57 6.99 0.56 19.24
CA LEU A 57 6.28 1.06 18.07
C LEU A 57 5.38 -0.04 17.49
N GLU A 58 4.19 0.32 17.09
CA GLU A 58 3.25 -0.60 16.46
C GLU A 58 3.63 -0.84 14.98
N ALA A 59 3.58 -2.09 14.55
CA ALA A 59 3.80 -2.43 13.15
C ALA A 59 2.69 -1.81 12.27
N GLY A 60 3.06 -1.31 11.10
CA GLY A 60 2.12 -0.66 10.18
C GLY A 60 1.79 0.81 10.51
N LYS A 61 2.29 1.33 11.65
CA LYS A 61 2.19 2.73 12.00
C LYS A 61 3.51 3.45 11.79
N SER A 62 3.46 4.69 11.39
CA SER A 62 4.62 5.57 11.29
C SER A 62 4.49 6.72 12.26
N TYR A 63 5.59 7.09 12.85
CA TYR A 63 5.69 8.12 13.86
C TYR A 63 6.59 9.24 13.36
N ILE A 64 6.38 10.45 13.86
CA ILE A 64 7.18 11.61 13.48
C ILE A 64 7.55 12.41 14.72
N LEU A 65 8.81 12.84 14.77
CA LEU A 65 9.36 13.68 15.82
C LEU A 65 9.86 14.98 15.17
N PRO A 66 9.22 16.12 15.43
CA PRO A 66 9.77 17.41 15.02
C PRO A 66 10.91 17.84 15.92
N VAL A 67 12.02 18.29 15.33
CA VAL A 67 13.20 18.82 16.02
C VAL A 67 13.44 20.23 15.51
N ARG A 68 13.48 21.21 16.43
CA ARG A 68 13.68 22.61 16.09
C ARG A 68 15.12 23.03 16.27
N VAL A 69 15.60 23.83 15.33
CA VAL A 69 16.86 24.57 15.43
C VAL A 69 16.54 26.00 15.81
N LYS A 70 17.14 26.48 16.90
CA LYS A 70 17.10 27.90 17.28
C LYS A 70 18.50 28.50 17.14
N SER A 71 18.59 29.67 16.53
CA SER A 71 19.83 30.44 16.45
C SER A 71 19.73 31.66 17.34
N SER A 72 20.81 31.95 18.09
CA SER A 72 20.91 33.13 18.94
C SER A 72 21.61 34.31 18.23
N SER A 73 22.28 34.03 17.11
CA SER A 73 23.16 35.02 16.44
C SER A 73 22.66 35.48 15.09
N VAL A 74 21.99 34.59 14.35
CA VAL A 74 21.44 34.90 13.02
C VAL A 74 20.00 34.35 12.92
N PRO A 75 19.08 35.00 12.23
CA PRO A 75 17.74 34.49 12.03
C PRO A 75 17.77 33.20 11.19
N THR A 76 16.94 32.24 11.54
CA THR A 76 16.66 31.05 10.72
C THR A 76 15.75 31.44 9.56
N VAL A 77 15.82 30.72 8.45
CA VAL A 77 14.87 30.86 7.34
C VAL A 77 13.52 30.32 7.81
N ALA A 78 12.47 31.08 7.58
CA ALA A 78 11.12 30.68 7.99
C ALA A 78 10.71 29.35 7.33
N GLY A 79 10.34 28.36 8.14
CA GLY A 79 9.97 27.02 7.70
C GLY A 79 11.13 26.04 7.52
N GLU A 80 12.39 26.48 7.63
CA GLU A 80 13.59 25.65 7.54
C GLU A 80 14.23 25.40 8.93
N ASP A 81 13.53 25.80 10.00
CA ASP A 81 13.99 25.64 11.38
C ASP A 81 13.51 24.33 12.02
N ILE A 82 12.70 23.53 11.30
CA ILE A 82 12.16 22.25 11.79
C ILE A 82 12.64 21.11 10.91
N GLU A 83 13.34 20.15 11.53
CA GLU A 83 13.63 18.85 10.94
C GLU A 83 12.62 17.82 11.44
N TYR A 84 12.09 16.99 10.55
CA TYR A 84 11.11 15.96 10.88
C TYR A 84 11.73 14.57 10.80
N VAL A 85 11.95 13.95 11.97
CA VAL A 85 12.48 12.58 12.05
C VAL A 85 11.33 11.59 11.97
N ILE A 86 11.25 10.84 10.87
CA ILE A 86 10.20 9.83 10.65
C ILE A 86 10.71 8.47 11.11
N LEU A 87 9.88 7.78 11.90
CA LEU A 87 10.19 6.50 12.53
C LEU A 87 9.08 5.49 12.21
N ALA A 88 9.47 4.29 11.85
CA ALA A 88 8.54 3.17 11.68
C ALA A 88 9.19 1.88 12.15
N LYS A 89 8.38 1.00 12.77
CA LYS A 89 8.84 -0.35 13.00
C LYS A 89 8.91 -1.08 11.67
N PRO A 90 10.03 -1.72 11.32
CA PRO A 90 10.10 -2.50 10.09
C PRO A 90 9.01 -3.56 10.06
N ILE A 91 8.25 -3.58 8.97
CA ILE A 91 7.31 -4.66 8.70
C ILE A 91 8.05 -5.75 7.96
N LEU A 92 7.92 -6.98 8.44
CA LEU A 92 8.45 -8.18 7.82
C LEU A 92 7.29 -9.12 7.52
N ILE A 93 7.06 -9.42 6.26
CA ILE A 93 6.05 -10.39 5.84
C ILE A 93 6.73 -11.74 5.70
N ASN A 94 6.44 -12.64 6.64
CA ASN A 94 7.03 -13.99 6.72
C ASN A 94 6.12 -15.06 6.09
N LYS A 95 4.84 -14.76 5.93
CA LYS A 95 3.83 -15.69 5.43
C LYS A 95 2.97 -15.01 4.39
N VAL A 96 2.55 -15.78 3.38
CA VAL A 96 1.78 -15.29 2.24
C VAL A 96 0.77 -16.33 1.79
N GLY A 97 -0.30 -15.89 1.14
CA GLY A 97 -1.28 -16.78 0.52
C GLY A 97 -0.73 -17.42 -0.76
N THR A 98 -0.86 -18.74 -0.86
CA THR A 98 -0.53 -19.50 -2.08
C THR A 98 -1.78 -19.70 -2.93
N PHE A 99 -1.71 -19.30 -4.17
CA PHE A 99 -2.79 -19.41 -5.15
C PHE A 99 -2.41 -20.38 -6.26
N THR A 100 -3.16 -21.49 -6.34
CA THR A 100 -3.05 -22.51 -7.40
C THR A 100 -4.44 -22.91 -7.89
N SER A 101 -5.30 -21.93 -8.16
CA SER A 101 -6.74 -22.05 -8.39
C SER A 101 -7.60 -21.81 -7.12
N HIS A 102 -7.04 -21.14 -6.12
CA HIS A 102 -7.79 -20.65 -4.96
C HIS A 102 -8.48 -19.33 -5.29
N TYR A 103 -9.54 -19.02 -4.52
CA TYR A 103 -10.25 -17.75 -4.64
C TYR A 103 -10.78 -17.25 -3.29
N ILE A 104 -11.05 -15.95 -3.25
CA ILE A 104 -11.91 -15.32 -2.25
C ILE A 104 -12.94 -14.51 -3.03
N SER A 105 -14.22 -14.87 -2.90
CA SER A 105 -15.34 -14.12 -3.47
C SER A 105 -16.02 -13.30 -2.39
N VAL A 106 -16.00 -11.97 -2.51
CA VAL A 106 -16.46 -11.04 -1.49
C VAL A 106 -17.77 -10.42 -1.90
N LYS A 107 -18.72 -10.37 -0.95
CA LYS A 107 -19.97 -9.63 -1.11
C LYS A 107 -19.92 -8.37 -0.26
N PHE A 108 -19.87 -7.23 -0.90
CA PHE A 108 -19.98 -5.94 -0.21
C PHE A 108 -21.42 -5.66 0.24
N PRO A 109 -21.64 -4.77 1.22
CA PRO A 109 -22.98 -4.34 1.61
C PRO A 109 -23.81 -3.85 0.42
N ALA A 110 -25.13 -4.06 0.47
CA ALA A 110 -26.01 -3.60 -0.60
C ALA A 110 -25.93 -2.08 -0.75
N GLY A 111 -25.86 -1.61 -2.00
CA GLY A 111 -25.71 -0.19 -2.32
C GLY A 111 -24.28 0.34 -2.26
N THR A 112 -23.28 -0.52 -2.00
CA THR A 112 -21.88 -0.10 -2.12
C THR A 112 -21.59 0.35 -3.54
N PHE A 113 -21.00 1.54 -3.67
CA PHE A 113 -20.58 2.10 -4.94
C PHE A 113 -19.28 2.89 -4.76
N PHE A 114 -18.22 2.47 -5.45
CA PHE A 114 -16.92 3.14 -5.38
C PHE A 114 -16.84 4.22 -6.47
N LYS A 115 -16.95 5.50 -6.09
CA LYS A 115 -16.73 6.65 -6.99
C LYS A 115 -15.24 6.76 -7.33
N SER A 116 -14.42 6.97 -6.33
CA SER A 116 -12.97 6.85 -6.40
C SER A 116 -12.54 5.55 -5.75
N PHE A 117 -11.39 5.00 -6.13
CA PHE A 117 -10.90 3.75 -5.51
C PHE A 117 -9.39 3.60 -5.61
N THR A 118 -8.87 2.69 -4.81
CA THR A 118 -7.52 2.14 -4.95
C THR A 118 -7.57 0.64 -4.75
N TYR A 119 -6.93 -0.12 -5.64
CA TYR A 119 -6.58 -1.53 -5.43
C TYR A 119 -5.09 -1.63 -5.18
N GLU A 120 -4.69 -2.43 -4.19
CA GLU A 120 -3.29 -2.70 -3.87
C GLU A 120 -3.10 -4.19 -3.59
N ALA A 121 -1.97 -4.74 -4.04
CA ALA A 121 -1.59 -6.12 -3.79
C ALA A 121 -0.07 -6.29 -3.83
N LEU A 122 0.46 -7.18 -2.98
CA LEU A 122 1.75 -7.83 -3.20
C LEU A 122 1.50 -9.11 -3.99
N VAL A 123 2.20 -9.26 -5.11
CA VAL A 123 2.06 -10.41 -6.00
C VAL A 123 3.43 -10.99 -6.36
N TYR A 124 3.50 -12.31 -6.48
CA TYR A 124 4.66 -13.05 -6.97
C TYR A 124 4.19 -14.16 -7.90
N SER A 125 4.80 -14.29 -9.06
CA SER A 125 4.64 -15.45 -9.94
C SER A 125 5.97 -15.85 -10.54
N SER A 126 6.17 -17.17 -10.69
CA SER A 126 7.33 -17.70 -11.42
C SER A 126 7.22 -17.54 -12.94
N GLY A 127 6.01 -17.22 -13.44
CA GLY A 127 5.73 -16.93 -14.84
C GLY A 127 4.28 -16.52 -15.00
N TRP A 128 4.05 -15.46 -15.80
CA TRP A 128 2.73 -14.92 -16.04
C TRP A 128 2.00 -15.71 -17.14
N GLY A 129 0.77 -16.11 -16.85
CA GLY A 129 -0.16 -16.66 -17.83
C GLY A 129 -0.99 -15.58 -18.52
N SER A 130 -2.02 -16.00 -19.24
CA SER A 130 -3.08 -15.10 -19.73
C SER A 130 -4.22 -15.03 -18.72
N ASN A 131 -4.77 -13.83 -18.53
CA ASN A 131 -5.90 -13.58 -17.63
C ASN A 131 -5.68 -14.02 -16.16
N ASN A 132 -4.49 -13.80 -15.59
CA ASN A 132 -4.27 -14.09 -14.18
C ASN A 132 -5.01 -13.05 -13.31
N THR A 133 -6.10 -13.43 -12.69
CA THR A 133 -6.92 -12.56 -11.85
C THR A 133 -6.19 -12.21 -10.56
N ILE A 134 -5.92 -10.92 -10.33
CA ILE A 134 -5.47 -10.43 -9.02
C ILE A 134 -6.68 -10.15 -8.14
N MET A 135 -7.50 -9.16 -8.49
CA MET A 135 -8.74 -8.83 -7.76
C MET A 135 -9.69 -7.99 -8.61
N GLY A 136 -10.95 -8.01 -8.26
CA GLY A 136 -11.97 -7.12 -8.84
C GLY A 136 -13.19 -7.84 -9.37
N CYS A 137 -13.97 -7.12 -10.18
CA CYS A 137 -15.21 -7.59 -10.79
C CYS A 137 -15.02 -7.70 -12.30
N GLU A 138 -15.16 -8.91 -12.86
CA GLU A 138 -15.04 -9.12 -14.31
C GLU A 138 -16.09 -8.31 -15.05
N GLY A 139 -15.69 -7.72 -16.19
CA GLY A 139 -16.56 -6.87 -17.00
C GLY A 139 -16.87 -5.49 -16.41
N ILE A 140 -16.53 -5.24 -15.14
CA ILE A 140 -16.84 -3.98 -14.44
C ILE A 140 -15.56 -3.24 -14.07
N MET A 141 -14.69 -3.84 -13.28
CA MET A 141 -13.41 -3.27 -12.83
C MET A 141 -12.55 -4.40 -12.25
N ILE A 142 -11.71 -5.00 -13.08
CA ILE A 142 -10.83 -6.11 -12.69
C ILE A 142 -9.37 -5.78 -12.91
N LEU A 143 -8.54 -6.03 -11.91
CA LEU A 143 -7.09 -6.00 -12.01
C LEU A 143 -6.59 -7.42 -12.28
N ARG A 144 -5.89 -7.60 -13.41
CA ARG A 144 -5.39 -8.89 -13.89
C ARG A 144 -4.06 -8.75 -14.63
N VAL A 145 -3.41 -9.86 -14.92
CA VAL A 145 -2.17 -9.88 -15.71
C VAL A 145 -2.39 -10.68 -16.99
N GLY A 146 -2.12 -10.04 -18.13
CA GLY A 146 -2.31 -10.58 -19.47
C GLY A 146 -3.77 -10.76 -19.87
N ASP A 147 -4.01 -10.74 -21.17
CA ASP A 147 -5.28 -11.11 -21.83
C ASP A 147 -4.98 -11.39 -23.30
N GLU A 148 -4.38 -12.53 -23.60
CA GLU A 148 -3.95 -12.86 -24.97
C GLU A 148 -5.15 -12.89 -25.95
N GLY A 149 -6.32 -13.32 -25.49
CA GLY A 149 -7.55 -13.28 -26.28
C GLY A 149 -8.02 -11.86 -26.64
N GLY A 150 -7.71 -10.88 -25.78
CA GLY A 150 -7.92 -9.46 -26.01
C GLY A 150 -6.71 -8.73 -26.60
N GLY A 151 -5.65 -9.45 -27.00
CA GLY A 151 -4.44 -8.86 -27.57
C GLY A 151 -3.42 -8.35 -26.56
N ILE A 152 -3.62 -8.59 -25.25
CA ILE A 152 -2.72 -8.15 -24.17
C ILE A 152 -1.73 -9.24 -23.82
N SER A 153 -0.44 -8.98 -24.00
CA SER A 153 0.63 -9.94 -23.75
C SER A 153 0.68 -10.41 -22.30
N ARG A 154 1.15 -11.65 -22.11
CA ARG A 154 1.47 -12.18 -20.77
C ARG A 154 2.45 -11.26 -20.04
N GLY A 155 2.20 -11.05 -18.76
CA GLY A 155 3.00 -10.16 -17.91
C GLY A 155 2.55 -8.70 -17.88
N ILE A 156 1.75 -8.23 -18.82
CA ILE A 156 1.18 -6.88 -18.79
C ILE A 156 0.10 -6.80 -17.71
N LEU A 157 0.28 -5.89 -16.76
CA LEU A 157 -0.74 -5.58 -15.76
C LEU A 157 -1.86 -4.78 -16.45
N GLN A 158 -3.09 -5.25 -16.32
CA GLN A 158 -4.25 -4.61 -16.91
C GLN A 158 -5.32 -4.35 -15.84
N ILE A 159 -5.92 -3.16 -15.88
CA ILE A 159 -7.24 -2.91 -15.33
C ILE A 159 -8.24 -2.91 -16.48
N ALA A 160 -9.31 -3.68 -16.36
CA ALA A 160 -10.29 -3.87 -17.41
C ALA A 160 -11.73 -3.84 -16.90
N GLY A 161 -12.67 -3.53 -17.78
CA GLY A 161 -14.09 -3.44 -17.50
C GLY A 161 -14.69 -2.20 -18.14
N ASN A 162 -15.28 -1.30 -17.34
CA ASN A 162 -15.87 -0.03 -17.82
C ASN A 162 -14.83 0.88 -18.49
N GLN A 163 -13.58 0.70 -18.14
CA GLN A 163 -12.40 1.30 -18.79
C GLN A 163 -11.28 0.27 -18.84
N HIS A 164 -10.33 0.46 -19.76
CA HIS A 164 -9.16 -0.38 -19.92
C HIS A 164 -7.91 0.47 -19.82
N TYR A 165 -6.91 -0.04 -19.10
CA TYR A 165 -5.61 0.57 -19.02
C TYR A 165 -4.55 -0.48 -18.70
N GLU A 166 -3.42 -0.42 -19.40
CA GLU A 166 -2.34 -1.38 -19.31
C GLU A 166 -1.06 -0.74 -18.82
N SER A 167 -0.22 -1.55 -18.18
CA SER A 167 1.14 -1.15 -17.84
C SER A 167 2.00 -0.99 -19.11
N PRO A 168 2.99 -0.07 -19.10
CA PRO A 168 3.87 0.15 -20.25
C PRO A 168 4.78 -1.04 -20.52
N ASP A 169 5.11 -1.80 -19.47
CA ASP A 169 6.01 -2.95 -19.52
C ASP A 169 5.42 -4.14 -18.75
N LYS A 170 6.06 -5.31 -18.91
CA LYS A 170 5.71 -6.54 -18.21
C LYS A 170 6.09 -6.46 -16.73
N LEU A 171 5.23 -6.98 -15.86
CA LEU A 171 5.60 -7.29 -14.50
C LEU A 171 6.75 -8.31 -14.49
N PRO A 172 7.79 -8.08 -13.69
CA PRO A 172 8.85 -9.05 -13.51
C PRO A 172 8.30 -10.38 -12.97
N ALA A 173 8.85 -11.51 -13.46
CA ALA A 173 8.62 -12.83 -12.88
C ALA A 173 9.72 -13.18 -11.87
N ASN A 174 9.46 -14.18 -11.00
CA ASN A 174 10.39 -14.66 -9.96
C ASN A 174 10.81 -13.59 -8.95
N GLN A 175 9.99 -12.55 -8.77
CA GLN A 175 10.21 -11.56 -7.72
C GLN A 175 8.89 -10.98 -7.22
N TRP A 176 8.89 -10.45 -6.01
CA TRP A 176 7.76 -9.75 -5.44
C TRP A 176 7.57 -8.39 -6.11
N CYS A 177 6.35 -8.09 -6.45
CA CYS A 177 5.91 -6.80 -6.95
C CYS A 177 4.79 -6.26 -6.06
N HIS A 178 4.89 -5.04 -5.61
CA HIS A 178 3.74 -4.30 -5.13
C HIS A 178 3.09 -3.61 -6.31
N VAL A 179 1.86 -3.96 -6.60
CA VAL A 179 1.06 -3.33 -7.66
C VAL A 179 -0.08 -2.54 -7.06
N ALA A 180 -0.34 -1.36 -7.60
CA ALA A 180 -1.52 -0.60 -7.23
C ALA A 180 -2.10 0.15 -8.43
N ILE A 181 -3.42 0.38 -8.39
CA ILE A 181 -4.10 1.33 -9.25
C ILE A 181 -4.95 2.26 -8.41
N THR A 182 -4.93 3.54 -8.75
CA THR A 182 -5.81 4.56 -8.17
C THR A 182 -6.67 5.19 -9.26
N TYR A 183 -7.91 5.49 -8.92
CA TYR A 183 -8.81 6.33 -9.71
C TYR A 183 -9.41 7.41 -8.83
N ASP A 184 -9.22 8.66 -9.21
CA ASP A 184 -9.82 9.84 -8.57
C ASP A 184 -10.94 10.36 -9.46
N GLN A 185 -12.18 10.12 -9.07
CA GLN A 185 -13.36 10.45 -9.89
C GLN A 185 -13.50 11.94 -10.18
N PRO A 186 -13.26 12.88 -9.22
CA PRO A 186 -13.39 14.31 -9.51
C PRO A 186 -12.42 14.83 -10.58
N SER A 187 -11.21 14.30 -10.64
CA SER A 187 -10.21 14.72 -11.65
C SER A 187 -10.13 13.77 -12.85
N GLY A 188 -10.70 12.57 -12.75
CA GLY A 188 -10.52 11.49 -13.71
C GLY A 188 -9.14 10.85 -13.69
N LYS A 189 -8.25 11.30 -12.82
CA LYS A 189 -6.86 10.85 -12.77
C LYS A 189 -6.79 9.36 -12.39
N THR A 190 -6.14 8.58 -13.24
CA THR A 190 -5.92 7.14 -13.08
C THR A 190 -4.44 6.85 -13.14
N VAL A 191 -3.90 6.19 -12.11
CA VAL A 191 -2.46 5.93 -12.01
C VAL A 191 -2.20 4.47 -11.66
N LEU A 192 -1.32 3.84 -12.43
CA LEU A 192 -0.71 2.54 -12.09
C LEU A 192 0.60 2.78 -11.33
N TYR A 193 0.81 1.99 -10.31
CA TYR A 193 2.04 2.01 -9.50
C TYR A 193 2.68 0.63 -9.48
N LEU A 194 4.01 0.63 -9.57
CA LEU A 194 4.85 -0.54 -9.36
C LEU A 194 5.86 -0.23 -8.25
N ASN A 195 5.90 -1.07 -7.21
CA ASN A 195 6.82 -0.94 -6.07
C ASN A 195 6.80 0.47 -5.43
N GLY A 196 5.60 1.04 -5.32
CA GLY A 196 5.38 2.35 -4.71
C GLY A 196 5.74 3.56 -5.57
N ALA A 197 6.22 3.35 -6.80
CA ALA A 197 6.51 4.42 -7.75
C ALA A 197 5.44 4.48 -8.86
N LYS A 198 5.12 5.68 -9.31
CA LYS A 198 4.23 5.86 -10.47
C LYS A 198 4.81 5.16 -11.69
N TRP A 199 4.05 4.27 -12.29
CA TRP A 199 4.45 3.49 -13.46
C TRP A 199 3.83 4.01 -14.75
N ALA A 200 2.52 4.35 -14.70
CA ALA A 200 1.80 4.92 -15.83
C ALA A 200 0.62 5.77 -15.33
N GLU A 201 0.13 6.67 -16.15
CA GLU A 201 -0.97 7.58 -15.83
C GLU A 201 -1.90 7.73 -17.04
N SER A 202 -3.21 7.78 -16.77
CA SER A 202 -4.28 8.00 -17.75
C SER A 202 -5.36 8.90 -17.15
N THR A 203 -6.30 9.32 -17.98
CA THR A 203 -7.49 10.06 -17.54
C THR A 203 -8.74 9.29 -17.96
N TRP A 204 -9.60 9.00 -16.99
CA TRP A 204 -10.87 8.32 -17.20
C TRP A 204 -12.04 9.26 -16.92
N ASN A 205 -13.19 8.91 -17.48
CA ASN A 205 -14.45 9.60 -17.22
C ASN A 205 -15.54 8.56 -16.91
N ILE A 206 -15.44 7.93 -15.73
CA ILE A 206 -16.47 6.99 -15.24
C ILE A 206 -17.05 7.50 -13.91
N ALA A 207 -18.31 7.18 -13.67
CA ALA A 207 -18.97 7.54 -12.41
C ALA A 207 -18.43 6.76 -11.20
N GLY A 208 -17.74 5.66 -11.46
CA GLY A 208 -17.33 4.65 -10.48
C GLY A 208 -17.94 3.30 -10.83
N PHE A 209 -18.00 2.38 -9.86
CA PHE A 209 -18.54 1.04 -10.07
C PHE A 209 -19.19 0.43 -8.83
N ASP A 210 -20.10 -0.52 -9.04
CA ASP A 210 -20.72 -1.38 -8.04
C ASP A 210 -19.92 -2.69 -7.95
N PRO A 211 -19.28 -3.00 -6.80
CA PRO A 211 -18.46 -4.20 -6.65
C PRO A 211 -19.27 -5.51 -6.56
N ASN A 212 -20.61 -5.43 -6.47
CA ASN A 212 -21.49 -6.60 -6.42
C ASN A 212 -22.10 -6.97 -7.79
N LYS A 213 -21.78 -6.23 -8.87
CA LYS A 213 -22.31 -6.54 -10.21
C LYS A 213 -21.72 -7.81 -10.80
N ASP A 214 -22.47 -8.42 -11.68
CA ASP A 214 -22.16 -9.64 -12.45
C ASP A 214 -21.70 -10.78 -11.51
N VAL A 215 -20.46 -11.27 -11.67
CA VAL A 215 -19.90 -12.34 -10.83
C VAL A 215 -19.40 -11.83 -9.49
N GLY A 216 -19.60 -10.54 -9.19
CA GLY A 216 -19.15 -9.91 -7.95
C GLY A 216 -17.63 -9.75 -7.86
N PHE A 217 -17.17 -9.34 -6.68
CA PHE A 217 -15.77 -9.09 -6.41
C PHE A 217 -15.03 -10.40 -6.07
N ASN A 218 -13.97 -10.68 -6.80
CA ASN A 218 -13.17 -11.88 -6.62
C ASN A 218 -11.68 -11.56 -6.48
N ILE A 219 -10.96 -12.40 -5.75
CA ILE A 219 -9.50 -12.39 -5.60
C ILE A 219 -8.98 -13.75 -6.03
N GLY A 220 -7.93 -13.79 -6.84
CA GLY A 220 -7.21 -14.98 -7.23
C GLY A 220 -7.87 -15.81 -8.36
N LYS A 221 -9.21 -15.82 -8.45
CA LYS A 221 -9.93 -16.55 -9.49
C LYS A 221 -11.38 -16.10 -9.57
N LEU A 222 -11.96 -16.06 -10.75
CA LEU A 222 -13.37 -15.79 -10.99
C LEU A 222 -14.19 -17.06 -10.78
N ALA A 223 -14.60 -17.32 -9.54
CA ALA A 223 -15.30 -18.55 -9.20
C ALA A 223 -16.62 -18.70 -9.97
N GLY A 224 -16.74 -19.78 -10.75
CA GLY A 224 -17.93 -20.09 -11.54
C GLY A 224 -18.16 -19.22 -12.78
N PHE A 225 -17.16 -18.44 -13.23
CA PHE A 225 -17.28 -17.63 -14.42
C PHE A 225 -17.38 -18.51 -15.67
N PRO A 226 -18.45 -18.40 -16.50
CA PRO A 226 -18.77 -19.37 -17.55
C PRO A 226 -17.75 -19.40 -18.72
N TRP A 227 -16.97 -18.35 -18.92
CA TRP A 227 -15.95 -18.26 -19.96
C TRP A 227 -14.53 -18.51 -19.45
N GLY A 228 -14.41 -19.24 -18.33
CA GLY A 228 -13.16 -19.63 -17.72
C GLY A 228 -12.81 -18.80 -16.49
N GLU A 229 -12.40 -19.50 -15.43
CA GLU A 229 -12.22 -18.92 -14.09
C GLU A 229 -10.96 -18.05 -13.93
N ARG A 230 -10.04 -18.04 -14.90
CA ARG A 230 -8.87 -17.13 -15.00
C ARG A 230 -8.01 -17.13 -13.72
N PRO A 231 -7.50 -18.29 -13.27
CA PRO A 231 -6.81 -18.39 -12.01
C PRO A 231 -5.47 -17.68 -12.01
N PHE A 232 -5.13 -17.10 -10.87
CA PHE A 232 -3.79 -16.66 -10.53
C PHE A 232 -2.98 -17.86 -10.04
N TYR A 233 -1.71 -17.93 -10.44
CA TYR A 233 -0.74 -18.93 -9.97
C TYR A 233 0.48 -18.23 -9.38
N GLY A 234 0.71 -18.45 -8.07
CA GLY A 234 1.80 -17.84 -7.33
C GLY A 234 1.41 -17.48 -5.91
N TYR A 235 1.97 -16.40 -5.43
CA TYR A 235 1.70 -15.91 -4.07
C TYR A 235 1.08 -14.52 -4.10
N MET A 236 0.16 -14.27 -3.17
CA MET A 236 -0.40 -12.94 -2.93
C MET A 236 -0.42 -12.61 -1.44
N SER A 237 -0.29 -11.32 -1.13
CA SER A 237 -0.40 -10.78 0.22
C SER A 237 -0.82 -9.31 0.14
N GLU A 238 -1.24 -8.74 1.26
CA GLU A 238 -1.58 -7.31 1.39
C GLU A 238 -2.63 -6.86 0.37
N MET A 239 -3.67 -7.69 0.18
CA MET A 239 -4.76 -7.42 -0.75
C MET A 239 -5.69 -6.36 -0.18
N ARG A 240 -5.76 -5.18 -0.80
CA ARG A 240 -6.51 -4.04 -0.26
C ARG A 240 -7.39 -3.36 -1.29
N VAL A 241 -8.58 -2.96 -0.85
CA VAL A 241 -9.51 -2.12 -1.60
C VAL A 241 -9.83 -0.89 -0.76
N TRP A 242 -9.72 0.27 -1.39
CA TRP A 242 -10.03 1.56 -0.78
C TRP A 242 -11.13 2.26 -1.56
N SER A 243 -11.97 3.01 -0.87
CA SER A 243 -13.00 3.89 -1.47
C SER A 243 -12.47 5.30 -1.80
N VAL A 244 -11.16 5.48 -1.76
CA VAL A 244 -10.45 6.72 -2.06
C VAL A 244 -9.27 6.47 -3.00
N ALA A 245 -8.88 7.49 -3.78
CA ALA A 245 -7.64 7.49 -4.53
C ALA A 245 -6.47 7.84 -3.58
N ARG A 246 -5.61 6.85 -3.29
CA ARG A 246 -4.42 7.06 -2.45
C ARG A 246 -3.33 7.80 -3.23
N THR A 247 -2.58 8.63 -2.52
CA THR A 247 -1.42 9.34 -3.09
C THR A 247 -0.23 8.38 -3.25
N GLU A 248 0.68 8.69 -4.17
CA GLU A 248 1.94 7.95 -4.36
C GLU A 248 2.72 7.80 -3.04
N LYS A 249 2.78 8.86 -2.24
CA LYS A 249 3.45 8.85 -0.94
C LYS A 249 2.81 7.83 0.02
N GLN A 250 1.48 7.78 0.08
CA GLN A 250 0.76 6.80 0.91
C GLN A 250 0.98 5.37 0.41
N ILE A 251 0.94 5.15 -0.92
CA ILE A 251 1.19 3.83 -1.51
C ILE A 251 2.61 3.38 -1.19
N LYS A 252 3.62 4.22 -1.47
CA LYS A 252 5.04 3.91 -1.22
C LYS A 252 5.35 3.63 0.25
N GLN A 253 4.76 4.42 1.15
CA GLN A 253 5.01 4.30 2.59
C GLN A 253 4.43 3.03 3.18
N PHE A 254 3.27 2.59 2.67
CA PHE A 254 2.47 1.53 3.28
C PHE A 254 2.35 0.25 2.42
N MET A 255 3.31 0.01 1.51
CA MET A 255 3.31 -1.20 0.66
C MET A 255 3.18 -2.50 1.46
N LEU A 256 3.83 -2.58 2.62
CA LEU A 256 3.95 -3.81 3.42
C LEU A 256 2.92 -3.94 4.53
N GLY A 257 2.02 -2.99 4.67
CA GLY A 257 0.96 -3.05 5.69
C GLY A 257 0.36 -1.71 6.00
N VAL A 258 -0.88 -1.74 6.46
CA VAL A 258 -1.67 -0.57 6.88
C VAL A 258 -2.38 -0.88 8.19
N ASP A 259 -2.81 0.16 8.89
CA ASP A 259 -3.75 -0.01 10.00
C ASP A 259 -5.11 -0.45 9.41
N PRO A 260 -5.68 -1.61 9.85
CA PRO A 260 -6.97 -2.07 9.38
C PRO A 260 -8.13 -1.08 9.61
N LYS A 261 -7.94 -0.11 10.50
CA LYS A 261 -8.90 0.96 10.80
C LYS A 261 -8.68 2.23 9.98
N SER A 262 -7.79 2.21 8.99
CA SER A 262 -7.53 3.37 8.14
C SER A 262 -8.79 3.85 7.44
N ASP A 263 -8.99 5.17 7.39
CA ASP A 263 -10.11 5.78 6.69
C ASP A 263 -10.09 5.45 5.20
N GLY A 264 -11.26 5.07 4.68
CA GLY A 264 -11.42 4.68 3.27
C GLY A 264 -10.96 3.26 2.94
N LEU A 265 -10.40 2.49 3.88
CA LEU A 265 -10.09 1.08 3.68
C LEU A 265 -11.37 0.25 3.77
N GLU A 266 -11.74 -0.42 2.68
CA GLU A 266 -13.00 -1.15 2.56
C GLU A 266 -12.83 -2.66 2.61
N LEU A 267 -11.66 -3.17 2.21
CA LEU A 267 -11.32 -4.59 2.24
C LEU A 267 -9.83 -4.77 2.50
N TYR A 268 -9.46 -5.72 3.35
CA TYR A 268 -8.08 -6.02 3.64
C TYR A 268 -7.87 -7.50 4.01
N TYR A 269 -7.23 -8.23 3.11
CA TYR A 269 -6.69 -9.56 3.38
C TYR A 269 -5.17 -9.50 3.41
N LYS A 270 -4.57 -9.76 4.57
CA LYS A 270 -3.11 -9.87 4.72
C LYS A 270 -2.58 -11.12 4.05
N LEU A 271 -3.34 -12.20 4.13
CA LEU A 271 -2.99 -13.55 3.66
C LEU A 271 -1.73 -14.09 4.34
N ASP A 272 -1.59 -13.80 5.62
CA ASP A 272 -0.49 -14.24 6.48
C ASP A 272 -0.90 -15.35 7.46
N GLY A 273 -2.14 -15.82 7.34
CA GLY A 273 -2.75 -16.82 8.21
C GLY A 273 -3.35 -16.25 9.49
N SER A 274 -3.42 -14.92 9.64
CA SER A 274 -4.09 -14.25 10.76
C SER A 274 -5.59 -14.07 10.53
N GLU A 275 -6.08 -14.31 9.33
CA GLU A 275 -7.48 -14.19 8.98
C GLU A 275 -8.33 -15.20 9.75
N LYS A 276 -9.48 -14.72 10.21
CA LYS A 276 -10.49 -15.57 10.85
C LYS A 276 -11.20 -16.39 9.77
N VAL A 277 -11.06 -17.72 9.84
CA VAL A 277 -11.67 -18.66 8.88
C VAL A 277 -12.64 -19.58 9.60
N GLU A 278 -13.89 -19.66 9.09
CA GLU A 278 -14.94 -20.53 9.59
C GLU A 278 -15.53 -21.32 8.40
N GLY A 279 -15.15 -22.61 8.30
CA GLY A 279 -15.51 -23.43 7.14
C GLY A 279 -14.95 -22.86 5.84
N ASN A 280 -15.83 -22.47 4.92
CA ASN A 280 -15.47 -21.82 3.65
C ASN A 280 -15.62 -20.29 3.68
N ILE A 281 -15.77 -19.70 4.86
CA ILE A 281 -15.85 -18.25 5.06
C ILE A 281 -14.55 -17.73 5.65
N ILE A 282 -13.97 -16.72 5.04
CA ILE A 282 -12.83 -15.98 5.52
C ILE A 282 -13.24 -14.51 5.76
N LYS A 283 -12.79 -13.94 6.86
CA LYS A 283 -13.09 -12.55 7.24
C LYS A 283 -11.93 -11.63 6.87
N ASP A 284 -12.24 -10.48 6.29
CA ASP A 284 -11.25 -9.44 6.09
C ASP A 284 -10.91 -8.69 7.38
N ALA A 285 -9.74 -8.05 7.42
CA ALA A 285 -9.26 -7.34 8.61
C ALA A 285 -9.86 -5.92 8.75
N ALA A 286 -10.41 -5.31 7.67
CA ALA A 286 -10.88 -3.92 7.69
C ALA A 286 -12.32 -3.79 8.19
N LYS A 287 -13.25 -4.47 7.53
CA LYS A 287 -14.70 -4.34 7.78
C LYS A 287 -15.34 -5.64 8.26
N ASN A 288 -14.54 -6.69 8.42
CA ASN A 288 -14.99 -8.03 8.82
C ASN A 288 -16.04 -8.61 7.84
N LEU A 289 -15.89 -8.30 6.55
CA LEU A 289 -16.77 -8.80 5.50
C LEU A 289 -16.58 -10.31 5.29
N ASP A 290 -17.66 -10.98 4.89
CA ASP A 290 -17.63 -12.39 4.53
C ASP A 290 -17.05 -12.58 3.14
N GLY A 291 -15.95 -13.32 3.05
CA GLY A 291 -15.41 -13.85 1.80
C GLY A 291 -15.67 -15.34 1.70
N LYS A 292 -16.27 -15.81 0.61
CA LYS A 292 -16.35 -17.25 0.31
C LYS A 292 -15.04 -17.71 -0.33
N THR A 293 -14.50 -18.83 0.14
CA THR A 293 -13.24 -19.38 -0.38
C THR A 293 -13.33 -20.91 -0.53
N ASN A 294 -12.52 -21.46 -1.44
CA ASN A 294 -12.28 -22.91 -1.52
C ASN A 294 -11.05 -23.36 -0.69
N GLY A 295 -10.62 -22.52 0.25
CA GLY A 295 -9.44 -22.68 1.07
C GLY A 295 -8.34 -21.70 0.65
N ILE A 296 -7.49 -21.35 1.61
CA ILE A 296 -6.28 -20.54 1.37
C ILE A 296 -5.11 -21.28 2.00
N ASN A 297 -4.14 -21.65 1.19
CA ASN A 297 -2.89 -22.22 1.66
C ASN A 297 -1.94 -21.09 2.04
N ILE A 298 -1.39 -21.14 3.24
CA ILE A 298 -0.41 -20.16 3.71
C ILE A 298 0.98 -20.77 3.64
N THR A 299 1.87 -20.10 2.91
CA THR A 299 3.28 -20.48 2.78
C THR A 299 4.14 -19.60 3.67
N THR A 300 5.03 -20.21 4.45
CA THR A 300 6.10 -19.50 5.14
C THR A 300 7.25 -19.27 4.16
N LEU A 301 7.71 -18.04 4.08
CA LEU A 301 8.81 -17.64 3.21
C LEU A 301 10.16 -17.94 3.87
N ASP A 302 11.12 -18.39 3.08
CA ASP A 302 12.52 -18.60 3.53
C ASP A 302 13.16 -17.26 3.94
N GLU A 303 12.89 -16.20 3.15
CA GLU A 303 13.32 -14.83 3.46
C GLU A 303 12.10 -13.92 3.55
N PRO A 304 11.97 -13.14 4.65
CA PRO A 304 10.86 -12.19 4.80
C PRO A 304 10.89 -11.09 3.73
N ILE A 305 9.70 -10.71 3.25
CA ILE A 305 9.57 -9.51 2.45
C ILE A 305 9.73 -8.30 3.37
N SER A 306 10.63 -7.39 3.02
CA SER A 306 10.88 -6.13 3.74
C SER A 306 10.93 -4.96 2.76
N ILE A 307 10.83 -3.73 3.25
CA ILE A 307 10.94 -2.53 2.40
C ILE A 307 12.25 -2.49 1.61
N LYS A 308 13.34 -3.06 2.14
CA LYS A 308 14.63 -3.15 1.47
C LYS A 308 14.58 -3.95 0.17
N TYR A 309 13.64 -4.88 0.05
CA TYR A 309 13.43 -5.66 -1.16
C TYR A 309 13.10 -4.74 -2.35
N PHE A 310 12.22 -3.77 -2.15
CA PHE A 310 11.73 -2.86 -3.19
C PHE A 310 12.68 -1.69 -3.49
N LEU A 311 13.58 -1.36 -2.55
CA LEU A 311 14.57 -0.30 -2.74
C LEU A 311 15.79 -0.70 -3.57
N ARG A 312 15.96 -2.02 -3.85
CA ARG A 312 17.08 -2.55 -4.65
C ARG A 312 16.81 -2.62 -6.15
N VAL A 313 15.60 -2.26 -6.58
CA VAL A 313 15.09 -2.45 -7.95
C VAL A 313 14.93 -1.11 -8.68
N ILE A 314 15.61 -0.06 -8.21
CA ILE A 314 15.66 1.25 -8.88
C ILE A 314 17.04 1.44 -9.50
#